data_d0079c413b5dae1f2ec44fde640ba894
#
_entry.id   d0079c413b5dae1f2ec44fde640ba894
#
_cell.length_a   1.000
_cell.length_b   1.000
_cell.length_c   1.000
_cell.angle_alpha   90.00
_cell.angle_beta   90.00
_cell.angle_gamma   90.00
#
_symmetry.space_group_name_H-M   'P 1'
#
loop_
_entity.id
_entity.type
_entity.pdbx_description
1 polymer ?
#
loop_
_entity_poly.entity_id
_entity_poly.type
_entity_poly.pdbx_seq_one_letter_code
_entity_poly.pdbx_strand_id
1 'polypeptide(L)'
;MFRRARQNRIYEDVVEQIQTAILEGNIPEGERLPSERELCDQLQTSRGTLREALRILEQKGLVDIRLGANGGAYVKGTNNELMAENLAMLLK
;
A
#
# COMPACT_ATOMS: atom_id res chain seq x y z
N MET A 1 9.70 25.23 17.77
CA MET A 1 10.73 24.26 18.10
C MET A 1 10.87 23.16 17.04
N PHE A 2 9.78 22.51 16.67
CA PHE A 2 9.84 21.49 15.61
C PHE A 2 9.43 22.05 14.28
N ARG A 3 9.97 21.43 13.24
CA ARG A 3 9.61 21.76 11.87
C ARG A 3 8.71 20.69 11.30
N ARG A 4 7.92 21.08 10.30
CA ARG A 4 7.10 20.11 9.58
C ARG A 4 8.00 19.08 8.89
N ALA A 5 7.70 17.81 9.07
CA ALA A 5 8.45 16.75 8.43
C ALA A 5 8.14 16.75 6.92
N ARG A 6 9.20 16.75 6.11
CA ARG A 6 9.05 16.80 4.65
C ARG A 6 8.80 15.44 4.03
N GLN A 7 9.05 14.38 4.78
CA GLN A 7 8.94 13.01 4.27
C GLN A 7 7.50 12.61 3.96
N ASN A 8 6.53 13.38 4.44
CA ASN A 8 5.12 13.04 4.28
C ASN A 8 4.68 12.95 2.81
N ARG A 9 5.22 13.79 1.95
CA ARG A 9 4.82 13.78 0.54
C ARG A 9 5.27 12.54 -0.19
N ILE A 10 6.52 12.11 0.04
CA ILE A 10 7.05 10.90 -0.60
C ILE A 10 6.25 9.69 -0.12
N TYR A 11 6.01 9.64 1.16
CA TYR A 11 5.26 8.58 1.80
C TYR A 11 3.84 8.48 1.23
N GLU A 12 3.14 9.61 1.17
CA GLU A 12 1.78 9.68 0.64
C GLU A 12 1.73 9.28 -0.82
N ASP A 13 2.70 9.72 -1.60
CA ASP A 13 2.79 9.38 -3.01
C ASP A 13 3.01 7.88 -3.22
N VAL A 14 3.85 7.27 -2.41
CA VAL A 14 4.07 5.82 -2.47
C VAL A 14 2.79 5.07 -2.15
N VAL A 15 2.09 5.47 -1.09
CA VAL A 15 0.80 4.87 -0.74
C VAL A 15 -0.17 4.99 -1.91
N GLU A 16 -0.30 6.17 -2.47
CA GLU A 16 -1.22 6.45 -3.56
C GLU A 16 -0.93 5.62 -4.80
N GLN A 17 0.34 5.52 -5.20
CA GLN A 17 0.71 4.75 -6.38
C GLN A 17 0.41 3.26 -6.22
N ILE A 18 0.75 2.69 -5.08
CA ILE A 18 0.48 1.27 -4.84
C ILE A 18 -1.02 1.03 -4.74
N GLN A 19 -1.73 1.89 -4.02
CA GLN A 19 -3.18 1.80 -3.89
C GLN A 19 -3.86 1.85 -5.26
N THR A 20 -3.46 2.78 -6.11
CA THR A 20 -4.00 2.91 -7.45
C THR A 20 -3.76 1.67 -8.28
N ALA A 21 -2.53 1.12 -8.21
CA ALA A 21 -2.21 -0.10 -8.95
C ALA A 21 -3.09 -1.28 -8.52
N ILE A 22 -3.36 -1.39 -7.22
CA ILE A 22 -4.24 -2.44 -6.70
C ILE A 22 -5.68 -2.22 -7.14
N LEU A 23 -6.18 -1.01 -6.99
CA LEU A 23 -7.57 -0.70 -7.30
C LEU A 23 -7.87 -0.78 -8.80
N GLU A 24 -6.90 -0.48 -9.63
CA GLU A 24 -7.05 -0.61 -11.08
C GLU A 24 -6.87 -2.03 -11.58
N GLY A 25 -6.52 -2.96 -10.69
CA GLY A 25 -6.37 -4.36 -11.06
C GLY A 25 -5.05 -4.70 -11.72
N ASN A 26 -4.07 -3.78 -11.71
CA ASN A 26 -2.76 -4.04 -12.26
C ASN A 26 -2.01 -5.12 -11.49
N ILE A 27 -2.35 -5.24 -10.20
CA ILE A 27 -1.84 -6.31 -9.36
C ILE A 27 -3.08 -7.07 -8.87
N PRO A 28 -3.31 -8.28 -9.41
CA PRO A 28 -4.53 -9.02 -9.06
C PRO A 28 -4.59 -9.42 -7.59
N GLU A 29 -5.80 -9.63 -7.15
CA GLU A 29 -6.10 -10.13 -5.82
C GLU A 29 -5.36 -11.45 -5.56
N GLY A 30 -4.75 -11.54 -4.38
CA GLY A 30 -4.00 -12.73 -3.99
C GLY A 30 -2.56 -12.75 -4.49
N GLU A 31 -2.21 -11.87 -5.40
CA GLU A 31 -0.85 -11.82 -5.90
C GLU A 31 0.08 -11.05 -4.96
N ARG A 32 1.32 -11.45 -5.00
CA ARG A 32 2.37 -10.80 -4.25
C ARG A 32 2.81 -9.54 -4.97
N LEU A 33 2.98 -8.47 -4.23
CA LEU A 33 3.61 -7.26 -4.74
C LEU A 33 5.07 -7.54 -5.10
N PRO A 34 5.67 -6.74 -5.99
CA PRO A 34 7.11 -6.85 -6.20
C PRO A 34 7.85 -6.79 -4.87
N SER A 35 9.07 -7.32 -4.84
CA SER A 35 9.85 -7.33 -3.62
C SER A 35 10.10 -5.91 -3.11
N GLU A 36 10.42 -5.80 -1.82
CA GLU A 36 10.77 -4.52 -1.21
C GLU A 36 11.87 -3.82 -2.01
N ARG A 37 12.88 -4.59 -2.41
CA ARG A 37 13.99 -4.06 -3.20
C ARG A 37 13.51 -3.51 -4.54
N GLU A 38 12.67 -4.27 -5.24
CA GLU A 38 12.13 -3.84 -6.53
C GLU A 38 11.25 -2.61 -6.40
N LEU A 39 10.40 -2.59 -5.38
CA LEU A 39 9.53 -1.44 -5.14
C LEU A 39 10.33 -0.19 -4.79
N CYS A 40 11.36 -0.31 -3.95
CA CYS A 40 12.21 0.82 -3.63
C CYS A 40 12.90 1.36 -4.88
N ASP A 41 13.32 0.46 -5.75
CA ASP A 41 13.98 0.83 -6.99
C ASP A 41 13.03 1.53 -7.94
N GLN A 42 11.86 0.95 -8.17
CA GLN A 42 10.85 1.52 -9.06
C GLN A 42 10.29 2.85 -8.57
N LEU A 43 10.07 2.96 -7.27
CA LEU A 43 9.48 4.14 -6.67
C LEU A 43 10.52 5.18 -6.25
N GLN A 44 11.80 4.84 -6.37
CA GLN A 44 12.89 5.74 -5.96
C GLN A 44 12.72 6.22 -4.53
N THR A 45 12.48 5.28 -3.63
CA THR A 45 12.23 5.57 -2.23
C THR A 45 13.07 4.67 -1.32
N SER A 46 13.18 5.06 -0.06
CA SER A 46 13.90 4.27 0.93
C SER A 46 13.05 3.12 1.44
N ARG A 47 13.72 2.12 2.00
CA ARG A 47 13.02 0.98 2.62
C ARG A 47 12.11 1.41 3.75
N GLY A 48 12.57 2.37 4.56
CA GLY A 48 11.77 2.88 5.67
C GLY A 48 10.48 3.51 5.19
N THR A 49 10.55 4.35 4.16
CA THR A 49 9.37 4.98 3.57
C THR A 49 8.43 3.93 2.99
N LEU A 50 8.98 2.97 2.26
CA LEU A 50 8.18 1.90 1.67
C LEU A 50 7.47 1.08 2.74
N ARG A 51 8.18 0.70 3.80
CA ARG A 51 7.59 -0.09 4.88
C ARG A 51 6.45 0.64 5.56
N GLU A 52 6.61 1.95 5.78
CA GLU A 52 5.53 2.76 6.33
C GLU A 52 4.33 2.80 5.40
N ALA A 53 4.57 2.97 4.10
CA ALA A 53 3.51 2.97 3.12
C ALA A 53 2.76 1.64 3.10
N LEU A 54 3.50 0.52 3.13
CA LEU A 54 2.89 -0.81 3.15
C LEU A 54 2.07 -1.03 4.42
N ARG A 55 2.54 -0.52 5.55
CA ARG A 55 1.80 -0.62 6.80
C ARG A 55 0.48 0.12 6.73
N ILE A 56 0.46 1.29 6.11
CA ILE A 56 -0.77 2.06 5.91
C ILE A 56 -1.72 1.30 4.98
N LEU A 57 -1.20 0.74 3.90
CA LEU A 57 -2.01 -0.06 2.98
C LEU A 57 -2.60 -1.28 3.68
N GLU A 58 -1.85 -1.89 4.59
CA GLU A 58 -2.35 -2.99 5.40
C GLU A 58 -3.47 -2.53 6.31
N GLN A 59 -3.33 -1.38 6.94
CA GLN A 59 -4.37 -0.81 7.79
C GLN A 59 -5.64 -0.48 6.99
N LYS A 60 -5.47 -0.10 5.74
CA LYS A 60 -6.60 0.14 4.84
C LYS A 60 -7.25 -1.13 4.33
N GLY A 61 -6.66 -2.28 4.61
CA GLY A 61 -7.18 -3.57 4.18
C GLY A 61 -6.87 -3.91 2.73
N LEU A 62 -5.89 -3.25 2.13
CA LEU A 62 -5.54 -3.48 0.73
C LEU A 62 -4.46 -4.51 0.54
N VAL A 63 -3.58 -4.68 1.52
CA VAL A 63 -2.52 -5.67 1.46
C VAL A 63 -2.43 -6.44 2.76
N ASP A 64 -1.85 -7.64 2.67
CA ASP A 64 -1.56 -8.51 3.79
C ASP A 64 -0.04 -8.70 3.83
N ILE A 65 0.58 -8.30 4.91
CA ILE A 65 2.02 -8.41 5.06
C ILE A 65 2.33 -9.72 5.76
N ARG A 66 3.08 -10.60 5.09
CA ARG A 66 3.46 -11.90 5.61
C ARG A 66 4.94 -11.95 5.90
N LEU A 67 5.27 -12.59 6.99
CA LEU A 67 6.65 -12.77 7.43
C LEU A 67 7.15 -14.16 7.03
N GLY A 68 8.48 -14.33 7.05
CA GLY A 68 9.09 -15.63 6.82
C GLY A 68 9.58 -15.84 5.39
N ALA A 69 9.90 -17.09 5.07
CA ALA A 69 10.53 -17.45 3.79
C ALA A 69 9.68 -17.09 2.58
N ASN A 70 8.37 -17.21 2.71
CA ASN A 70 7.42 -16.82 1.66
C ASN A 70 6.79 -15.47 1.97
N GLY A 71 7.51 -14.63 2.71
CA GLY A 71 7.02 -13.36 3.13
C GLY A 71 6.92 -12.34 2.02
N GLY A 72 6.31 -11.22 2.33
CA GLY A 72 6.11 -10.11 1.41
C GLY A 72 4.74 -9.50 1.62
N ALA A 73 4.40 -8.59 0.74
CA ALA A 73 3.09 -7.97 0.76
C ALA A 73 2.24 -8.60 -0.36
N TYR A 74 1.06 -9.03 -0.01
CA TYR A 74 0.13 -9.67 -0.94
C TYR A 74 -1.12 -8.81 -1.06
N VAL A 75 -1.67 -8.73 -2.26
CA VAL A 75 -2.93 -8.02 -2.45
C VAL A 75 -4.02 -8.79 -1.73
N LYS A 76 -4.66 -8.13 -0.78
CA LYS A 76 -5.68 -8.77 0.02
C LYS A 76 -6.90 -9.04 -0.83
N GLY A 77 -7.50 -10.22 -0.64
CA GLY A 77 -8.71 -10.58 -1.33
C GLY A 77 -9.76 -9.53 -1.11
N THR A 78 -10.40 -9.12 -2.18
CA THR A 78 -11.30 -8.00 -2.14
C THR A 78 -12.42 -8.22 -1.17
N ASN A 79 -12.39 -7.45 -0.17
CA ASN A 79 -13.60 -7.08 0.49
C ASN A 79 -14.26 -6.00 -0.36
N ASN A 80 -14.78 -6.42 -1.51
CA ASN A 80 -15.58 -5.52 -2.32
C ASN A 80 -16.68 -4.91 -1.50
N GLU A 81 -17.24 -5.68 -0.57
CA GLU A 81 -18.24 -5.20 0.34
C GLU A 81 -17.73 -4.08 1.23
N LEU A 82 -16.54 -4.26 1.81
CA LEU A 82 -15.97 -3.23 2.68
C LEU A 82 -15.61 -1.99 1.89
N MET A 83 -15.08 -2.15 0.69
CA MET A 83 -14.77 -1.00 -0.16
C MET A 83 -16.04 -0.31 -0.63
N ALA A 84 -17.08 -1.07 -0.96
CA ALA A 84 -18.35 -0.50 -1.33
C ALA A 84 -18.98 0.27 -0.17
N GLU A 85 -18.88 -0.25 1.04
CA GLU A 85 -19.38 0.44 2.23
C GLU A 85 -18.61 1.74 2.46
N ASN A 86 -17.30 1.72 2.32
CA ASN A 86 -16.48 2.91 2.50
C ASN A 86 -16.81 3.96 1.46
N LEU A 87 -17.02 3.55 0.21
CA LEU A 87 -17.43 4.47 -0.84
C LEU A 87 -18.82 5.02 -0.58
N ALA A 88 -19.72 4.18 -0.12
CA ALA A 88 -21.08 4.62 0.21
C ALA A 88 -21.06 5.65 1.33
N MET A 89 -20.21 5.48 2.31
CA MET A 89 -20.04 6.44 3.41
C MET A 89 -19.49 7.78 2.92
N LEU A 90 -18.60 7.75 1.95
CA LEU A 90 -18.02 8.96 1.40
C LEU A 90 -18.99 9.73 0.51
N LEU A 91 -19.96 9.02 -0.07
CA LEU A 91 -20.94 9.63 -0.98
C LEU A 91 -22.16 10.19 -0.24
N LYS A 92 -22.29 9.95 1.02
CA LYS A 92 -23.32 10.55 1.83
C LYS A 92 -22.82 11.91 2.33
#